data_77e7b5ffcb1c48c4877b9478c38f71e0
#
_entry.id   77e7b5ffcb1c48c4877b9478c38f71e0
#
_cell.length_a   1.000
_cell.length_b   1.000
_cell.length_c   1.000
_cell.angle_alpha   90.00
_cell.angle_beta   90.00
_cell.angle_gamma   90.00
#
_symmetry.space_group_name_H-M   'P 1'
#
loop_
_entity.id
_entity.type
_entity.pdbx_description
1 polymer ?
#
loop_
_entity_poly.entity_id
_entity_poly.type
_entity_poly.pdbx_seq_one_letter_code
_entity_poly.pdbx_strand_id
1 'polypeptide(L)'
;LGAPAAVSNLHLTLLKGLTAAMKVTAIGVVLVSLLPIVALAFMGLGLVYYLSIHYLSKKVSYRLGKGRVVALSRLNIIANEFLNGFRQIITFNAAKRWEADFDRENRTYSELYAKDLAIQAFPRPLLEFAALGLLMGSVWLLKTVSPGTFAEDLATLGVFAIAIVQVLPSLNTFGGTRLQMMNVLPDVQVAHKALIQAVPARHEGHLQLPSFDDKISFEEVSFAHRNRDVLMDKVTMEFEKGKVTAVVGPSGSGKTTLINLILGLFDPSEGKI
;
A
#
# COMPACT_ATOMS: atom_id res chain seq x y z
N LEU A 1 -3.72 -2.36 10.58
CA LEU A 1 -2.89 -3.59 10.72
C LEU A 1 -2.01 -3.89 9.49
N GLY A 2 -2.25 -3.32 8.30
CA GLY A 2 -1.47 -3.60 7.07
C GLY A 2 -0.22 -2.73 6.85
N ALA A 3 -0.14 -1.56 7.43
CA ALA A 3 0.94 -0.61 7.16
C ALA A 3 2.36 -1.10 7.54
N PRO A 4 2.59 -1.72 8.72
CA PRO A 4 3.92 -2.23 9.06
C PRO A 4 4.37 -3.37 8.13
N ALA A 5 3.44 -4.26 7.74
CA ALA A 5 3.72 -5.33 6.80
C ALA A 5 4.04 -4.80 5.38
N ALA A 6 3.34 -3.76 4.93
CA ALA A 6 3.61 -3.12 3.65
C ALA A 6 5.01 -2.48 3.61
N VAL A 7 5.42 -1.81 4.68
CA VAL A 7 6.75 -1.18 4.79
C VAL A 7 7.87 -2.23 4.85
N SER A 8 7.71 -3.30 5.65
CA SER A 8 8.71 -4.37 5.73
C SER A 8 8.86 -5.12 4.39
N ASN A 9 7.75 -5.39 3.70
CA ASN A 9 7.75 -5.99 2.38
C ASN A 9 8.42 -5.09 1.33
N LEU A 10 8.26 -3.77 1.44
CA LEU A 10 8.92 -2.82 0.55
C LEU A 10 10.45 -2.89 0.69
N HIS A 11 10.98 -2.94 1.91
CA HIS A 11 12.42 -3.07 2.17
C HIS A 11 13.01 -4.34 1.57
N LEU A 12 12.38 -5.50 1.83
CA LEU A 12 12.82 -6.78 1.27
C LEU A 12 12.75 -6.79 -0.26
N THR A 13 11.73 -6.16 -0.82
CA THR A 13 11.53 -6.05 -2.26
C THR A 13 12.63 -5.18 -2.90
N LEU A 14 13.00 -4.06 -2.29
CA LEU A 14 14.10 -3.20 -2.74
C LEU A 14 15.45 -3.93 -2.72
N LEU A 15 15.77 -4.65 -1.64
CA LEU A 15 17.01 -5.43 -1.55
C LEU A 15 17.09 -6.52 -2.61
N LYS A 16 16.00 -7.25 -2.87
CA LYS A 16 15.93 -8.23 -3.96
C LYS A 16 16.15 -7.59 -5.33
N GLY A 17 15.55 -6.43 -5.57
CA GLY A 17 15.74 -5.67 -6.81
C GLY A 17 17.19 -5.23 -7.01
N LEU A 18 17.83 -4.71 -5.95
CA LEU A 18 19.22 -4.28 -6.00
C LEU A 18 20.18 -5.44 -6.27
N THR A 19 20.03 -6.56 -5.56
CA THR A 19 20.86 -7.76 -5.78
C THR A 19 20.67 -8.35 -7.18
N ALA A 20 19.45 -8.32 -7.71
CA ALA A 20 19.16 -8.75 -9.07
C ALA A 20 19.83 -7.83 -10.11
N ALA A 21 19.77 -6.52 -9.93
CA ALA A 21 20.44 -5.56 -10.82
C ALA A 21 21.96 -5.74 -10.81
N MET A 22 22.59 -5.92 -9.65
CA MET A 22 24.02 -6.19 -9.55
C MET A 22 24.43 -7.46 -10.29
N LYS A 23 23.68 -8.56 -10.14
CA LYS A 23 23.95 -9.82 -10.87
C LYS A 23 23.84 -9.65 -12.38
N VAL A 24 22.77 -9.00 -12.86
CA VAL A 24 22.57 -8.75 -14.29
C VAL A 24 23.72 -7.92 -14.86
N THR A 25 24.15 -6.88 -14.17
CA THR A 25 25.27 -6.03 -14.60
C THR A 25 26.59 -6.81 -14.64
N ALA A 26 26.92 -7.56 -13.59
CA ALA A 26 28.15 -8.31 -13.51
C ALA A 26 28.24 -9.38 -14.63
N ILE A 27 27.18 -10.16 -14.82
CA ILE A 27 27.15 -11.18 -15.89
C ILE A 27 27.15 -10.52 -17.29
N GLY A 28 26.43 -9.40 -17.45
CA GLY A 28 26.38 -8.65 -18.71
C GLY A 28 27.77 -8.17 -19.17
N VAL A 29 28.60 -7.66 -18.25
CA VAL A 29 29.97 -7.24 -18.53
C VAL A 29 30.80 -8.42 -19.08
N VAL A 30 30.70 -9.60 -18.45
CA VAL A 30 31.38 -10.80 -18.88
C VAL A 30 30.91 -11.23 -20.27
N LEU A 31 29.60 -11.22 -20.53
CA LEU A 31 29.05 -11.64 -21.82
C LEU A 31 29.50 -10.73 -22.99
N VAL A 32 29.57 -9.41 -22.73
CA VAL A 32 30.07 -8.46 -23.75
C VAL A 32 31.51 -8.72 -24.13
N SER A 33 32.35 -9.21 -23.22
CA SER A 33 33.75 -9.52 -23.49
C SER A 33 33.92 -10.81 -24.34
N LEU A 34 32.94 -11.72 -24.33
CA LEU A 34 33.00 -13.00 -25.05
C LEU A 34 32.48 -12.89 -26.49
N LEU A 35 31.23 -12.52 -26.66
CA LEU A 35 30.57 -12.35 -27.98
C LEU A 35 29.74 -11.03 -27.96
N PRO A 36 30.34 -9.91 -28.35
CA PRO A 36 29.71 -8.60 -28.18
C PRO A 36 28.39 -8.45 -28.93
N ILE A 37 28.28 -9.01 -30.16
CA ILE A 37 27.04 -8.91 -30.95
C ILE A 37 25.87 -9.66 -30.29
N VAL A 38 26.14 -10.89 -29.83
CA VAL A 38 25.13 -11.71 -29.15
C VAL A 38 24.75 -11.07 -27.81
N ALA A 39 25.74 -10.57 -27.07
CA ALA A 39 25.50 -9.87 -25.81
C ALA A 39 24.64 -8.61 -25.99
N LEU A 40 24.91 -7.81 -27.05
CA LEU A 40 24.08 -6.64 -27.38
C LEU A 40 22.64 -7.02 -27.71
N ALA A 41 22.40 -8.11 -28.41
CA ALA A 41 21.07 -8.61 -28.71
C ALA A 41 20.30 -8.99 -27.41
N PHE A 42 20.97 -9.68 -26.46
CA PHE A 42 20.39 -10.00 -25.16
C PHE A 42 20.17 -8.77 -24.30
N MET A 43 21.06 -7.79 -24.34
CA MET A 43 20.86 -6.50 -23.65
C MET A 43 19.66 -5.74 -24.25
N GLY A 44 19.50 -5.75 -25.59
CA GLY A 44 18.33 -5.21 -26.27
C GLY A 44 17.03 -5.88 -25.82
N LEU A 45 17.02 -7.21 -25.72
CA LEU A 45 15.88 -7.96 -25.19
C LEU A 45 15.57 -7.56 -23.73
N GLY A 46 16.60 -7.44 -22.89
CA GLY A 46 16.45 -6.97 -21.50
C GLY A 46 15.89 -5.54 -21.41
N LEU A 47 16.32 -4.66 -22.30
CA LEU A 47 15.81 -3.28 -22.38
C LEU A 47 14.34 -3.25 -22.80
N VAL A 48 13.96 -3.99 -23.84
CA VAL A 48 12.56 -4.11 -24.28
C VAL A 48 11.69 -4.69 -23.16
N TYR A 49 12.17 -5.72 -22.48
CA TYR A 49 11.50 -6.27 -21.31
C TYR A 49 11.31 -5.21 -20.21
N TYR A 50 12.37 -4.47 -19.87
CA TYR A 50 12.30 -3.42 -18.85
C TYR A 50 11.30 -2.33 -19.21
N LEU A 51 11.30 -1.85 -20.46
CA LEU A 51 10.35 -0.84 -20.93
C LEU A 51 8.91 -1.35 -20.90
N SER A 52 8.68 -2.61 -21.26
CA SER A 52 7.38 -3.26 -21.17
C SER A 52 6.88 -3.33 -19.73
N ILE A 53 7.75 -3.75 -18.80
CA ILE A 53 7.45 -3.77 -17.37
C ILE A 53 7.20 -2.35 -16.82
N HIS A 54 8.00 -1.38 -17.27
CA HIS A 54 7.81 0.02 -16.87
C HIS A 54 6.42 0.53 -17.23
N TYR A 55 5.99 0.29 -18.46
CA TYR A 55 4.67 0.68 -18.94
C TYR A 55 3.55 -0.05 -18.18
N LEU A 56 3.69 -1.37 -18.04
CA LEU A 56 2.71 -2.22 -17.39
C LEU A 56 2.53 -1.87 -15.90
N SER A 57 3.64 -1.63 -15.19
CA SER A 57 3.62 -1.27 -13.76
C SER A 57 2.91 0.05 -13.51
N LYS A 58 3.21 1.08 -14.30
CA LYS A 58 2.64 2.43 -14.12
C LYS A 58 1.17 2.48 -14.51
N LYS A 59 0.77 1.83 -15.60
CA LYS A 59 -0.60 1.95 -16.15
C LYS A 59 -1.56 0.92 -15.58
N VAL A 60 -1.12 -0.29 -15.32
CA VAL A 60 -1.99 -1.41 -14.94
C VAL A 60 -1.84 -1.77 -13.48
N SER A 61 -0.64 -2.16 -13.01
CA SER A 61 -0.45 -2.60 -11.61
C SER A 61 -0.83 -1.54 -10.58
N TYR A 62 -0.44 -0.28 -10.80
CA TYR A 62 -0.84 0.80 -9.90
C TYR A 62 -2.37 0.99 -9.84
N ARG A 63 -3.06 0.90 -10.99
CA ARG A 63 -4.53 1.02 -11.05
C ARG A 63 -5.22 -0.14 -10.34
N LEU A 64 -4.74 -1.37 -10.53
CA LEU A 64 -5.27 -2.55 -9.84
C LEU A 64 -5.04 -2.46 -8.34
N GLY A 65 -3.83 -2.06 -7.90
CA GLY A 65 -3.52 -1.83 -6.50
C GLY A 65 -4.46 -0.81 -5.85
N LYS A 66 -4.68 0.34 -6.52
CA LYS A 66 -5.64 1.35 -6.04
C LYS A 66 -7.07 0.81 -5.92
N GLY A 67 -7.53 0.06 -6.92
CA GLY A 67 -8.86 -0.57 -6.87
C GLY A 67 -8.97 -1.58 -5.73
N ARG A 68 -7.94 -2.39 -5.52
CA ARG A 68 -7.87 -3.36 -4.43
C ARG A 68 -7.94 -2.71 -3.06
N VAL A 69 -7.21 -1.61 -2.83
CA VAL A 69 -7.24 -0.85 -1.56
C VAL A 69 -8.65 -0.33 -1.27
N VAL A 70 -9.33 0.22 -2.28
CA VAL A 70 -10.71 0.70 -2.14
C VAL A 70 -11.67 -0.45 -1.81
N ALA A 71 -11.59 -1.58 -2.53
CA ALA A 71 -12.44 -2.74 -2.27
C ALA A 71 -12.19 -3.32 -0.87
N LEU A 72 -10.93 -3.45 -0.45
CA LEU A 72 -10.57 -3.92 0.88
C LEU A 72 -11.08 -2.97 1.99
N SER A 73 -11.01 -1.66 1.77
CA SER A 73 -11.56 -0.67 2.70
C SER A 73 -13.07 -0.83 2.87
N ARG A 74 -13.81 -1.06 1.77
CA ARG A 74 -15.26 -1.32 1.82
C ARG A 74 -15.58 -2.62 2.54
N LEU A 75 -14.84 -3.70 2.27
CA LEU A 75 -14.98 -4.96 3.00
C LEU A 75 -14.80 -4.78 4.51
N ASN A 76 -13.77 -4.02 4.92
CA ASN A 76 -13.52 -3.72 6.33
C ASN A 76 -14.66 -2.91 6.95
N ILE A 77 -15.26 -1.95 6.22
CA ILE A 77 -16.41 -1.20 6.69
C ILE A 77 -17.60 -2.14 6.90
N ILE A 78 -17.95 -2.96 5.90
CA ILE A 78 -19.06 -3.91 5.98
C ILE A 78 -18.85 -4.91 7.14
N ALA A 79 -17.62 -5.42 7.30
CA ALA A 79 -17.30 -6.33 8.40
C ALA A 79 -17.45 -5.65 9.78
N ASN A 80 -17.00 -4.40 9.93
CA ASN A 80 -17.16 -3.65 11.17
C ASN A 80 -18.64 -3.30 11.45
N GLU A 81 -19.41 -2.94 10.44
CA GLU A 81 -20.85 -2.73 10.56
C GLU A 81 -21.57 -4.00 11.02
N PHE A 82 -21.17 -5.17 10.52
CA PHE A 82 -21.71 -6.45 10.99
C PHE A 82 -21.37 -6.71 12.46
N LEU A 83 -20.11 -6.55 12.86
CA LEU A 83 -19.67 -6.81 14.22
C LEU A 83 -20.36 -5.86 15.22
N ASN A 84 -20.50 -4.59 14.87
CA ASN A 84 -21.10 -3.59 15.75
C ASN A 84 -22.65 -3.60 15.71
N GLY A 85 -23.22 -4.00 14.56
CA GLY A 85 -24.66 -4.03 14.32
C GLY A 85 -25.29 -5.43 14.35
N PHE A 86 -24.58 -6.46 14.85
CA PHE A 86 -25.01 -7.86 14.80
C PHE A 86 -26.42 -8.07 15.34
N ARG A 87 -26.73 -7.48 16.51
CA ARG A 87 -28.06 -7.56 17.11
C ARG A 87 -29.14 -6.99 16.19
N GLN A 88 -28.90 -5.82 15.60
CA GLN A 88 -29.84 -5.15 14.67
C GLN A 88 -30.03 -5.99 13.41
N ILE A 89 -28.95 -6.53 12.83
CA ILE A 89 -28.99 -7.36 11.62
C ILE A 89 -29.89 -8.60 11.84
N ILE A 90 -29.78 -9.27 13.01
CA ILE A 90 -30.63 -10.40 13.34
C ILE A 90 -32.07 -9.95 13.61
N THR A 91 -32.25 -8.91 14.44
CA THR A 91 -33.60 -8.43 14.83
C THR A 91 -34.42 -8.02 13.62
N PHE A 92 -33.82 -7.37 12.63
CA PHE A 92 -34.49 -6.91 11.40
C PHE A 92 -34.40 -7.92 10.24
N ASN A 93 -33.90 -9.15 10.49
CA ASN A 93 -33.71 -10.20 9.48
C ASN A 93 -32.94 -9.71 8.23
N ALA A 94 -31.95 -8.84 8.42
CA ALA A 94 -31.18 -8.22 7.35
C ALA A 94 -29.93 -9.00 6.93
N ALA A 95 -29.70 -10.22 7.48
CA ALA A 95 -28.51 -11.02 7.24
C ALA A 95 -28.25 -11.32 5.75
N LYS A 96 -29.30 -11.71 5.00
CA LYS A 96 -29.19 -11.99 3.55
C LYS A 96 -28.75 -10.77 2.73
N ARG A 97 -29.22 -9.58 3.10
CA ARG A 97 -28.82 -8.33 2.41
C ARG A 97 -27.36 -8.02 2.70
N TRP A 98 -26.95 -8.15 3.96
CA TRP A 98 -25.58 -7.94 4.37
C TRP A 98 -24.63 -8.91 3.68
N GLU A 99 -24.97 -10.21 3.64
CA GLU A 99 -24.23 -11.26 2.94
C GLU A 99 -24.05 -10.93 1.45
N ALA A 100 -25.12 -10.51 0.78
CA ALA A 100 -25.08 -10.12 -0.64
C ALA A 100 -24.16 -8.91 -0.88
N ASP A 101 -24.16 -7.92 0.01
CA ASP A 101 -23.31 -6.74 -0.08
C ASP A 101 -21.83 -7.12 0.18
N PHE A 102 -21.57 -7.97 1.15
CA PHE A 102 -20.23 -8.51 1.43
C PHE A 102 -19.71 -9.32 0.25
N ASP A 103 -20.49 -10.25 -0.29
CA ASP A 103 -20.12 -11.09 -1.43
C ASP A 103 -19.80 -10.27 -2.68
N ARG A 104 -20.56 -9.22 -2.94
CA ARG A 104 -20.32 -8.34 -4.07
C ARG A 104 -18.95 -7.65 -3.97
N GLU A 105 -18.63 -7.07 -2.81
CA GLU A 105 -17.35 -6.41 -2.61
C GLU A 105 -16.18 -7.40 -2.54
N ASN A 106 -16.40 -8.60 -1.97
CA ASN A 106 -15.42 -9.67 -1.93
C ASN A 106 -15.09 -10.21 -3.32
N ARG A 107 -16.08 -10.37 -4.19
CA ARG A 107 -15.85 -10.72 -5.61
C ARG A 107 -15.03 -9.64 -6.31
N THR A 108 -15.37 -8.38 -6.13
CA THR A 108 -14.61 -7.25 -6.70
C THR A 108 -13.14 -7.27 -6.24
N TYR A 109 -12.90 -7.47 -4.95
CA TYR A 109 -11.56 -7.59 -4.41
C TYR A 109 -10.81 -8.78 -4.99
N SER A 110 -11.44 -9.96 -5.02
CA SER A 110 -10.86 -11.21 -5.52
C SER A 110 -10.52 -11.13 -7.01
N GLU A 111 -11.38 -10.53 -7.83
CA GLU A 111 -11.11 -10.33 -9.25
C GLU A 111 -9.93 -9.38 -9.48
N LEU A 112 -9.84 -8.27 -8.74
CA LEU A 112 -8.72 -7.35 -8.84
C LEU A 112 -7.42 -8.01 -8.40
N TYR A 113 -7.47 -8.81 -7.33
CA TYR A 113 -6.33 -9.55 -6.83
C TYR A 113 -5.86 -10.63 -7.83
N ALA A 114 -6.78 -11.40 -8.41
CA ALA A 114 -6.47 -12.41 -9.43
C ALA A 114 -5.85 -11.79 -10.68
N LYS A 115 -6.41 -10.66 -11.16
CA LYS A 115 -5.85 -9.90 -12.30
C LYS A 115 -4.43 -9.39 -12.00
N ASP A 116 -4.20 -8.91 -10.79
CA ASP A 116 -2.88 -8.45 -10.36
C ASP A 116 -1.85 -9.60 -10.35
N LEU A 117 -2.20 -10.75 -9.78
CA LEU A 117 -1.35 -11.94 -9.79
C LEU A 117 -1.04 -12.40 -11.22
N ALA A 118 -2.03 -12.42 -12.10
CA ALA A 118 -1.85 -12.80 -13.50
C ALA A 118 -0.87 -11.85 -14.23
N ILE A 119 -0.99 -10.54 -14.01
CA ILE A 119 -0.09 -9.54 -14.60
C ILE A 119 1.34 -9.66 -14.04
N GLN A 120 1.49 -9.98 -12.76
CA GLN A 120 2.81 -10.21 -12.17
C GLN A 120 3.47 -11.50 -12.70
N ALA A 121 2.69 -12.53 -12.98
CA ALA A 121 3.18 -13.82 -13.48
C ALA A 121 3.49 -13.81 -14.98
N PHE A 122 2.75 -13.04 -15.79
CA PHE A 122 2.79 -13.06 -17.26
C PHE A 122 4.16 -12.71 -17.88
N PRO A 123 4.92 -11.71 -17.39
CA PRO A 123 6.17 -11.29 -18.04
C PRO A 123 7.26 -12.37 -18.03
N ARG A 124 7.25 -13.25 -17.05
CA ARG A 124 8.28 -14.29 -16.90
C ARG A 124 8.30 -15.31 -18.06
N PRO A 125 7.21 -16.02 -18.40
CA PRO A 125 7.19 -16.93 -19.53
C PRO A 125 7.57 -16.24 -20.85
N LEU A 126 7.07 -15.02 -21.06
CA LEU A 126 7.37 -14.27 -22.28
C LEU A 126 8.87 -14.01 -22.43
N LEU A 127 9.55 -13.61 -21.36
CA LEU A 127 11.00 -13.40 -21.36
C LEU A 127 11.75 -14.71 -21.60
N GLU A 128 11.32 -15.82 -20.98
CA GLU A 128 11.92 -17.14 -21.16
C GLU A 128 11.83 -17.62 -22.62
N PHE A 129 10.66 -17.52 -23.25
CA PHE A 129 10.47 -17.87 -24.65
C PHE A 129 11.27 -16.96 -25.59
N ALA A 130 11.32 -15.66 -25.33
CA ALA A 130 12.10 -14.72 -26.15
C ALA A 130 13.59 -14.98 -26.02
N ALA A 131 14.11 -15.31 -24.84
CA ALA A 131 15.52 -15.63 -24.62
C ALA A 131 15.92 -16.95 -25.33
N LEU A 132 15.07 -17.99 -25.26
CA LEU A 132 15.27 -19.23 -25.98
C LEU A 132 15.25 -19.01 -27.51
N GLY A 133 14.30 -18.24 -28.01
CA GLY A 133 14.21 -17.88 -29.43
C GLY A 133 15.46 -17.15 -29.92
N LEU A 134 15.98 -16.22 -29.10
CA LEU A 134 17.20 -15.48 -29.43
C LEU A 134 18.45 -16.39 -29.42
N LEU A 135 18.53 -17.31 -28.45
CA LEU A 135 19.61 -18.30 -28.40
C LEU A 135 19.60 -19.21 -29.67
N MET A 136 18.45 -19.78 -30.01
CA MET A 136 18.28 -20.61 -31.19
C MET A 136 18.56 -19.83 -32.49
N GLY A 137 18.10 -18.60 -32.57
CA GLY A 137 18.41 -17.68 -33.68
C GLY A 137 19.89 -17.39 -33.80
N SER A 138 20.61 -17.22 -32.66
CA SER A 138 22.06 -17.02 -32.65
C SER A 138 22.81 -18.25 -33.19
N VAL A 139 22.41 -19.47 -32.79
CA VAL A 139 22.97 -20.73 -33.32
C VAL A 139 22.77 -20.81 -34.83
N TRP A 140 21.56 -20.55 -35.31
CA TRP A 140 21.24 -20.57 -36.73
C TRP A 140 22.05 -19.53 -37.53
N LEU A 141 22.17 -18.32 -37.03
CA LEU A 141 22.92 -17.24 -37.64
C LEU A 141 24.39 -17.57 -37.76
N LEU A 142 25.02 -18.04 -36.66
CA LEU A 142 26.44 -18.41 -36.67
C LEU A 142 26.74 -19.56 -37.65
N LYS A 143 25.86 -20.57 -37.72
CA LYS A 143 25.98 -21.67 -38.68
C LYS A 143 25.95 -21.19 -40.16
N THR A 144 25.17 -20.14 -40.45
CA THR A 144 25.02 -19.64 -41.82
C THR A 144 26.09 -18.62 -42.22
N VAL A 145 26.52 -17.77 -41.30
CA VAL A 145 27.44 -16.66 -41.55
C VAL A 145 28.90 -17.08 -41.39
N SER A 146 29.21 -17.95 -40.42
CA SER A 146 30.60 -18.35 -40.08
C SER A 146 30.75 -19.87 -39.95
N PRO A 147 30.55 -20.66 -41.01
CA PRO A 147 30.59 -22.12 -40.89
C PRO A 147 31.97 -22.66 -40.50
N GLY A 148 33.06 -21.93 -40.80
CA GLY A 148 34.44 -22.35 -40.48
C GLY A 148 34.80 -22.27 -38.99
N THR A 149 34.19 -21.36 -38.23
CA THR A 149 34.43 -21.17 -36.80
C THR A 149 33.27 -21.70 -35.93
N PHE A 150 32.28 -22.34 -36.58
CA PHE A 150 31.02 -22.74 -35.91
C PHE A 150 31.23 -23.60 -34.66
N ALA A 151 32.25 -24.52 -34.67
CA ALA A 151 32.50 -25.37 -33.49
C ALA A 151 33.01 -24.59 -32.28
N GLU A 152 33.88 -23.58 -32.49
CA GLU A 152 34.39 -22.70 -31.43
C GLU A 152 33.30 -21.76 -30.93
N ASP A 153 32.53 -21.18 -31.84
CA ASP A 153 31.40 -20.31 -31.54
C ASP A 153 30.29 -21.06 -30.80
N LEU A 154 30.07 -22.34 -31.11
CA LEU A 154 29.11 -23.19 -30.42
C LEU A 154 29.47 -23.42 -28.93
N ALA A 155 30.77 -23.62 -28.64
CA ALA A 155 31.29 -23.75 -27.29
C ALA A 155 31.02 -22.44 -26.49
N THR A 156 31.27 -21.29 -27.12
CA THR A 156 31.00 -19.97 -26.54
C THR A 156 29.49 -19.74 -26.30
N LEU A 157 28.64 -20.17 -27.23
CA LEU A 157 27.18 -20.14 -27.05
C LEU A 157 26.71 -21.02 -25.87
N GLY A 158 27.43 -22.10 -25.54
CA GLY A 158 27.20 -22.89 -24.34
C GLY A 158 27.38 -22.05 -23.06
N VAL A 159 28.39 -21.19 -23.03
CA VAL A 159 28.58 -20.22 -21.91
C VAL A 159 27.42 -19.24 -21.84
N PHE A 160 26.94 -18.74 -22.97
CA PHE A 160 25.75 -17.87 -23.02
C PHE A 160 24.50 -18.59 -22.53
N ALA A 161 24.29 -19.84 -22.87
CA ALA A 161 23.14 -20.61 -22.37
C ALA A 161 23.16 -20.70 -20.83
N ILE A 162 24.31 -20.97 -20.23
CA ILE A 162 24.48 -21.02 -18.78
C ILE A 162 24.25 -19.62 -18.18
N ALA A 163 24.79 -18.58 -18.79
CA ALA A 163 24.59 -17.20 -18.33
C ALA A 163 23.13 -16.78 -18.39
N ILE A 164 22.40 -17.15 -19.46
CA ILE A 164 20.96 -16.89 -19.58
C ILE A 164 20.18 -17.53 -18.43
N VAL A 165 20.46 -18.80 -18.11
CA VAL A 165 19.81 -19.51 -17.01
C VAL A 165 20.00 -18.77 -15.67
N GLN A 166 21.14 -18.08 -15.48
CA GLN A 166 21.41 -17.29 -14.28
C GLN A 166 20.83 -15.87 -14.33
N VAL A 167 20.81 -15.24 -15.50
CA VAL A 167 20.33 -13.85 -15.69
C VAL A 167 18.81 -13.78 -15.72
N LEU A 168 18.11 -14.74 -16.34
CA LEU A 168 16.65 -14.75 -16.46
C LEU A 168 15.92 -14.63 -15.11
N PRO A 169 16.26 -15.41 -14.06
CA PRO A 169 15.62 -15.24 -12.74
C PRO A 169 15.88 -13.85 -12.14
N SER A 170 17.06 -13.28 -12.40
CA SER A 170 17.42 -11.94 -11.91
C SER A 170 16.64 -10.84 -12.62
N LEU A 171 16.47 -10.91 -13.94
CA LEU A 171 15.62 -10.00 -14.70
C LEU A 171 14.16 -10.10 -14.28
N ASN A 172 13.66 -11.31 -14.08
CA ASN A 172 12.30 -11.54 -13.58
C ASN A 172 12.10 -10.95 -12.18
N THR A 173 13.08 -11.13 -11.28
CA THR A 173 13.05 -10.55 -9.94
C THR A 173 13.03 -9.03 -10.03
N PHE A 174 13.87 -8.42 -10.85
CA PHE A 174 13.93 -6.98 -11.03
C PHE A 174 12.61 -6.41 -11.59
N GLY A 175 12.05 -7.04 -12.62
CA GLY A 175 10.77 -6.66 -13.21
C GLY A 175 9.59 -6.86 -12.23
N GLY A 176 9.55 -8.01 -11.57
CA GLY A 176 8.54 -8.34 -10.56
C GLY A 176 8.56 -7.40 -9.36
N THR A 177 9.76 -7.03 -8.88
CA THR A 177 9.96 -6.02 -7.84
C THR A 177 9.26 -4.71 -8.18
N ARG A 178 9.44 -4.21 -9.41
CA ARG A 178 8.81 -2.98 -9.87
C ARG A 178 7.29 -3.08 -9.91
N LEU A 179 6.75 -4.17 -10.44
CA LEU A 179 5.31 -4.41 -10.47
C LEU A 179 4.72 -4.43 -9.06
N GLN A 180 5.38 -5.14 -8.15
CA GLN A 180 4.98 -5.25 -6.75
C GLN A 180 5.05 -3.91 -6.02
N MET A 181 6.10 -3.11 -6.23
CA MET A 181 6.20 -1.76 -5.65
C MET A 181 5.06 -0.86 -6.10
N MET A 182 4.74 -0.85 -7.40
CA MET A 182 3.64 -0.02 -7.91
C MET A 182 2.27 -0.50 -7.42
N ASN A 183 2.11 -1.78 -7.17
CA ASN A 183 0.89 -2.33 -6.60
C ASN A 183 0.71 -1.96 -5.12
N VAL A 184 1.78 -1.96 -4.33
CA VAL A 184 1.75 -1.62 -2.88
C VAL A 184 1.76 -0.11 -2.64
N LEU A 185 2.18 0.69 -3.60
CA LEU A 185 2.25 2.15 -3.45
C LEU A 185 0.96 2.82 -2.96
N PRO A 186 -0.26 2.43 -3.42
CA PRO A 186 -1.50 2.97 -2.89
C PRO A 186 -1.71 2.69 -1.39
N ASP A 187 -1.32 1.51 -0.90
CA ASP A 187 -1.39 1.17 0.53
C ASP A 187 -0.50 2.11 1.37
N VAL A 188 0.74 2.35 0.89
CA VAL A 188 1.68 3.29 1.53
C VAL A 188 1.15 4.72 1.51
N GLN A 189 0.52 5.16 0.41
CA GLN A 189 -0.09 6.49 0.31
C GLN A 189 -1.22 6.68 1.33
N VAL A 190 -2.06 5.66 1.54
CA VAL A 190 -3.12 5.71 2.56
C VAL A 190 -2.52 5.81 3.96
N ALA A 191 -1.50 5.00 4.28
CA ALA A 191 -0.82 5.06 5.56
C ALA A 191 -0.13 6.42 5.80
N HIS A 192 0.57 6.95 4.80
CA HIS A 192 1.21 8.26 4.86
C HIS A 192 0.19 9.39 5.08
N LYS A 193 -0.93 9.35 4.36
CA LYS A 193 -2.01 10.33 4.54
C LYS A 193 -2.60 10.25 5.95
N ALA A 194 -2.82 9.06 6.49
CA ALA A 194 -3.30 8.87 7.84
C ALA A 194 -2.33 9.42 8.90
N LEU A 195 -1.02 9.25 8.71
CA LEU A 195 0.01 9.77 9.61
C LEU A 195 0.09 11.31 9.57
N ILE A 196 -0.02 11.92 8.39
CA ILE A 196 -0.01 13.39 8.26
C ILE A 196 -1.30 14.01 8.78
N GLN A 197 -2.44 13.32 8.59
CA GLN A 197 -3.74 13.74 9.10
C GLN A 197 -3.97 13.32 10.56
N ALA A 198 -3.06 12.54 11.14
CA ALA A 198 -3.08 12.29 12.57
C ALA A 198 -3.07 13.65 13.27
N VAL A 199 -4.12 13.90 14.03
CA VAL A 199 -4.21 15.09 14.88
C VAL A 199 -2.90 15.18 15.66
N PRO A 200 -2.22 16.33 15.65
CA PRO A 200 -1.01 16.50 16.45
C PRO A 200 -1.30 15.97 17.84
N ALA A 201 -0.38 15.16 18.35
CA ALA A 201 -0.49 14.65 19.71
C ALA A 201 -0.85 15.85 20.58
N ARG A 202 -1.96 15.73 21.26
CA ARG A 202 -2.45 16.77 22.17
C ARG A 202 -1.24 17.24 22.96
N HIS A 203 -1.02 18.53 23.06
CA HIS A 203 0.01 19.04 23.93
C HIS A 203 -0.33 18.54 25.34
N GLU A 204 0.39 17.53 25.80
CA GLU A 204 0.35 17.14 27.20
C GLU A 204 0.76 18.39 27.97
N GLY A 205 -0.20 18.94 28.72
CA GLY A 205 0.09 20.10 29.56
C GLY A 205 1.23 19.70 30.51
N HIS A 206 2.27 20.53 30.57
CA HIS A 206 3.40 20.29 31.47
C HIS A 206 3.02 20.43 32.96
N LEU A 207 1.81 20.89 33.25
CA LEU A 207 1.28 21.01 34.60
C LEU A 207 0.64 19.67 35.01
N GLN A 208 1.30 18.98 35.93
CA GLN A 208 0.68 17.85 36.62
C GLN A 208 -0.29 18.44 37.66
N LEU A 209 -1.55 18.04 37.58
CA LEU A 209 -2.52 18.37 38.62
C LEU A 209 -2.23 17.49 39.84
N PRO A 210 -1.65 18.00 40.93
CA PRO A 210 -1.26 17.16 42.07
C PRO A 210 -2.48 16.62 42.81
N SER A 211 -3.58 17.38 42.81
CA SER A 211 -4.87 17.01 43.43
C SER A 211 -6.01 17.82 42.80
N PHE A 212 -7.21 17.27 42.86
CA PHE A 212 -8.44 18.02 42.58
C PHE A 212 -9.05 18.45 43.92
N ASP A 213 -8.87 19.73 44.29
CA ASP A 213 -9.17 20.17 45.67
C ASP A 213 -10.43 21.02 45.80
N ASP A 214 -10.88 21.70 44.75
CA ASP A 214 -11.98 22.63 44.81
C ASP A 214 -13.05 22.39 43.76
N LYS A 215 -12.88 22.91 42.53
CA LYS A 215 -13.88 22.89 41.47
C LYS A 215 -13.27 22.88 40.10
N ILE A 216 -14.04 22.46 39.07
CA ILE A 216 -13.78 22.73 37.69
C ILE A 216 -14.62 23.91 37.26
N SER A 217 -14.01 24.98 36.77
CA SER A 217 -14.71 26.18 36.31
C SER A 217 -14.59 26.38 34.81
N PHE A 218 -15.71 26.71 34.19
CA PHE A 218 -15.79 27.19 32.80
C PHE A 218 -15.90 28.70 32.84
N GLU A 219 -14.99 29.41 32.19
CA GLU A 219 -14.96 30.87 32.12
C GLU A 219 -15.15 31.31 30.68
N GLU A 220 -16.35 31.79 30.33
CA GLU A 220 -16.74 32.26 29.02
C GLU A 220 -16.40 31.28 27.89
N VAL A 221 -16.63 29.99 28.11
CA VAL A 221 -16.25 28.94 27.17
C VAL A 221 -17.19 28.92 25.98
N SER A 222 -16.60 29.09 24.77
CA SER A 222 -17.27 28.86 23.49
C SER A 222 -16.70 27.64 22.80
N PHE A 223 -17.56 26.88 22.11
CA PHE A 223 -17.15 25.70 21.38
C PHE A 223 -17.99 25.50 20.11
N ALA A 224 -17.31 25.21 19.00
CA ALA A 224 -17.89 24.77 17.74
C ALA A 224 -17.17 23.55 17.21
N HIS A 225 -17.90 22.59 16.67
CA HIS A 225 -17.27 21.52 15.87
C HIS A 225 -16.77 22.07 14.53
N ARG A 226 -15.69 21.51 14.02
CA ARG A 226 -15.13 21.90 12.70
C ARG A 226 -16.23 21.99 11.64
N ASN A 227 -16.39 23.16 11.01
CA ASN A 227 -17.38 23.46 9.97
C ASN A 227 -18.86 23.32 10.42
N ARG A 228 -19.19 23.58 11.70
CA ARG A 228 -20.56 23.62 12.21
C ARG A 228 -20.79 24.89 13.01
N ASP A 229 -22.08 25.21 13.21
CA ASP A 229 -22.50 26.33 14.03
C ASP A 229 -21.99 26.20 15.46
N VAL A 230 -21.87 27.34 16.15
CA VAL A 230 -21.45 27.39 17.54
C VAL A 230 -22.43 26.59 18.40
N LEU A 231 -21.94 25.61 19.12
CA LEU A 231 -22.72 24.72 19.97
C LEU A 231 -22.85 25.28 21.40
N MET A 232 -21.81 25.96 21.86
CA MET A 232 -21.74 26.63 23.14
C MET A 232 -21.18 28.03 22.94
N ASP A 233 -21.82 29.04 23.48
CA ASP A 233 -21.42 30.44 23.36
C ASP A 233 -21.28 31.06 24.76
N LYS A 234 -20.04 31.43 25.11
CA LYS A 234 -19.66 32.11 26.37
C LYS A 234 -20.28 31.49 27.63
N VAL A 235 -20.23 30.17 27.71
CA VAL A 235 -20.82 29.45 28.84
C VAL A 235 -19.91 29.57 30.06
N THR A 236 -20.48 30.03 31.20
CA THR A 236 -19.81 30.08 32.50
C THR A 236 -20.56 29.20 33.47
N MET A 237 -19.84 28.21 34.04
CA MET A 237 -20.41 27.26 35.01
C MET A 237 -19.32 26.65 35.88
N GLU A 238 -19.72 26.05 37.02
CA GLU A 238 -18.81 25.44 37.98
C GLU A 238 -19.29 24.04 38.39
N PHE A 239 -18.31 23.14 38.60
CA PHE A 239 -18.54 21.78 39.09
C PHE A 239 -17.70 21.57 40.34
N GLU A 240 -18.36 21.60 41.51
CA GLU A 240 -17.70 21.52 42.81
C GLU A 240 -17.27 20.07 43.14
N LYS A 241 -16.13 19.94 43.78
CA LYS A 241 -15.64 18.65 44.27
C LYS A 241 -16.63 18.02 45.26
N GLY A 242 -16.87 16.73 45.11
CA GLY A 242 -17.73 15.96 46.02
C GLY A 242 -19.22 16.19 45.83
N LYS A 243 -19.64 17.06 44.91
CA LYS A 243 -21.05 17.25 44.55
C LYS A 243 -21.43 16.47 43.30
N VAL A 244 -22.69 16.08 43.22
CA VAL A 244 -23.28 15.47 42.01
C VAL A 244 -23.99 16.58 41.24
N THR A 245 -23.53 16.80 39.99
CA THR A 245 -24.14 17.76 39.08
C THR A 245 -24.87 17.02 37.95
N ALA A 246 -26.16 17.29 37.76
CA ALA A 246 -26.95 16.74 36.68
C ALA A 246 -27.00 17.70 35.49
N VAL A 247 -26.59 17.23 34.29
CA VAL A 247 -26.71 17.99 33.04
C VAL A 247 -27.94 17.51 32.29
N VAL A 248 -28.97 18.34 32.20
CA VAL A 248 -30.27 18.04 31.59
C VAL A 248 -30.51 18.92 30.36
N GLY A 249 -31.22 18.37 29.36
CA GLY A 249 -31.55 19.12 28.15
C GLY A 249 -31.98 18.18 27.01
N PRO A 250 -32.53 18.70 25.91
CA PRO A 250 -32.96 17.92 24.75
C PRO A 250 -31.79 17.23 24.07
N SER A 251 -32.08 16.26 23.19
CA SER A 251 -31.05 15.64 22.34
C SER A 251 -30.39 16.69 21.46
N GLY A 252 -29.06 16.65 21.35
CA GLY A 252 -28.30 17.63 20.55
C GLY A 252 -27.94 18.93 21.27
N SER A 253 -28.36 19.15 22.53
CA SER A 253 -28.05 20.38 23.29
C SER A 253 -26.59 20.51 23.80
N GLY A 254 -25.70 19.63 23.36
CA GLY A 254 -24.26 19.72 23.70
C GLY A 254 -23.84 19.01 25.00
N LYS A 255 -24.70 18.21 25.65
CA LYS A 255 -24.38 17.51 26.92
C LYS A 255 -23.12 16.65 26.82
N THR A 256 -23.02 15.83 25.77
CA THR A 256 -21.85 15.00 25.53
C THR A 256 -20.61 15.84 25.22
N THR A 257 -20.77 16.95 24.51
CA THR A 257 -19.69 17.89 24.21
C THR A 257 -19.16 18.56 25.47
N LEU A 258 -20.05 18.95 26.38
CA LEU A 258 -19.68 19.49 27.69
C LEU A 258 -18.81 18.48 28.46
N ILE A 259 -19.24 17.23 28.55
CA ILE A 259 -18.46 16.17 29.21
C ILE A 259 -17.09 15.99 28.52
N ASN A 260 -17.04 16.00 27.17
CA ASN A 260 -15.79 15.88 26.44
C ASN A 260 -14.85 17.07 26.66
N LEU A 261 -15.36 18.27 26.86
CA LEU A 261 -14.59 19.45 27.27
C LEU A 261 -14.03 19.28 28.69
N ILE A 262 -14.86 18.83 29.67
CA ILE A 262 -14.41 18.53 31.04
C ILE A 262 -13.31 17.48 31.06
N LEU A 263 -13.47 16.39 30.27
CA LEU A 263 -12.48 15.34 30.16
C LEU A 263 -11.24 15.80 29.35
N GLY A 264 -11.29 17.03 28.86
CA GLY A 264 -10.26 17.57 28.03
C GLY A 264 -10.10 16.80 26.72
N LEU A 265 -11.10 16.12 26.17
CA LEU A 265 -11.08 15.48 24.86
C LEU A 265 -11.25 16.49 23.73
N PHE A 266 -11.83 17.65 24.02
CA PHE A 266 -11.90 18.80 23.13
C PHE A 266 -11.29 20.02 23.82
N ASP A 267 -10.66 20.89 23.02
CA ASP A 267 -10.20 22.18 23.49
C ASP A 267 -11.29 23.23 23.20
N PRO A 268 -11.56 24.17 24.11
CA PRO A 268 -12.50 25.25 23.85
C PRO A 268 -12.00 26.12 22.69
N SER A 269 -12.94 26.66 21.90
CA SER A 269 -12.61 27.61 20.83
C SER A 269 -12.22 28.98 21.42
N GLU A 270 -12.86 29.36 22.50
CA GLU A 270 -12.59 30.57 23.30
C GLU A 270 -12.91 30.30 24.79
N GLY A 271 -12.33 31.09 25.68
CA GLY A 271 -12.49 30.94 27.12
C GLY A 271 -11.50 29.97 27.74
N LYS A 272 -11.73 29.58 29.02
CA LYS A 272 -10.88 28.68 29.81
C LYS A 272 -11.72 27.66 30.57
N ILE A 273 -11.11 26.49 30.77
CA ILE A 273 -11.59 25.46 31.68
C ILE A 273 -10.47 25.16 32.67
#